data_7621f43be7fc1a48f819a567b3aad1c7
#
_entry.id   7621f43be7fc1a48f819a567b3aad1c7
#
_cell.length_a   1.000
_cell.length_b   1.000
_cell.length_c   1.000
_cell.angle_alpha   90.00
_cell.angle_beta   90.00
_cell.angle_gamma   90.00
#
_symmetry.space_group_name_H-M   'P 1'
#
loop_
_entity.id
_entity.type
_entity.pdbx_description
1 polymer ?
#
loop_
_entity_poly.entity_id
_entity_poly.type
_entity_poly.pdbx_seq_one_letter_code
_entity_poly.pdbx_strand_id
1 'polypeptide(L)'
;RQMCIRDSHLADWMAEADTVLLEADGAKRHPCKAPAAHEPVLLRSSDIVLAAAGLSAVGKPLQDVCFRLEAACTLLAVPPETPLTPALLAKLLASEAGGRKCVGTRKFYAVLNQADDEARRAAGEQTLAILKETYDVTGCLTHFEKGERA
;
A
#
# COMPACT_ATOMS: atom_id res chain seq x y z
N ARG A 1 1.83 -20.22 2.75
CA ARG A 1 2.45 -20.86 1.56
C ARG A 1 3.02 -19.75 0.72
N GLN A 2 4.31 -19.53 0.83
CA GLN A 2 5.04 -18.61 -0.02
C GLN A 2 4.97 -19.18 -1.45
N MET A 3 4.30 -18.45 -2.33
CA MET A 3 4.31 -18.80 -3.76
C MET A 3 5.67 -18.35 -4.29
N CYS A 4 6.65 -19.25 -4.28
CA CYS A 4 7.88 -19.04 -5.02
C CYS A 4 7.53 -19.11 -6.50
N ILE A 5 7.39 -17.95 -7.13
CA ILE A 5 7.44 -17.86 -8.60
C ILE A 5 8.83 -18.38 -8.97
N ARG A 6 8.89 -19.49 -9.66
CA ARG A 6 10.17 -19.97 -10.20
C ARG A 6 10.61 -18.95 -11.23
N ASP A 7 11.81 -18.41 -11.07
CA ASP A 7 12.38 -17.35 -11.92
C ASP A 7 12.30 -17.67 -13.43
N SER A 8 12.23 -18.96 -13.81
CA SER A 8 12.10 -19.41 -15.19
C SER A 8 10.80 -18.95 -15.88
N HIS A 9 9.65 -19.00 -15.19
CA HIS A 9 8.37 -18.58 -15.77
C HIS A 9 8.20 -17.07 -15.82
N LEU A 10 8.87 -16.36 -14.92
CA LEU A 10 8.82 -14.90 -14.90
C LEU A 10 9.51 -14.28 -16.11
N ALA A 11 10.65 -14.83 -16.53
CA ALA A 11 11.38 -14.38 -17.70
C ALA A 11 10.54 -14.54 -18.99
N ASP A 12 9.80 -15.64 -19.10
CA ASP A 12 8.90 -15.91 -20.23
C ASP A 12 7.75 -14.89 -20.26
N TRP A 13 7.10 -14.61 -19.11
CA TRP A 13 6.04 -13.62 -19.02
C TRP A 13 6.52 -12.19 -19.30
N MET A 14 7.71 -11.83 -18.83
CA MET A 14 8.31 -10.52 -19.12
C MET A 14 8.70 -10.37 -20.60
N ALA A 15 8.92 -11.45 -21.32
CA ALA A 15 9.20 -11.42 -22.76
C ALA A 15 7.94 -11.28 -23.62
N GLU A 16 6.78 -11.69 -23.10
CA GLU A 16 5.50 -11.71 -23.84
C GLU A 16 4.59 -10.53 -23.50
N ALA A 17 4.85 -9.78 -22.42
CA ALA A 17 3.98 -8.72 -21.93
C ALA A 17 4.69 -7.37 -21.86
N ASP A 18 3.99 -6.30 -22.29
CA ASP A 18 4.47 -4.92 -22.15
C ASP A 18 4.57 -4.47 -20.70
N THR A 19 3.73 -5.04 -19.82
CA THR A 19 3.68 -4.72 -18.39
C THR A 19 3.35 -5.96 -17.57
N VAL A 20 4.12 -6.20 -16.52
CA VAL A 20 3.89 -7.30 -15.57
C VAL A 20 3.67 -6.72 -14.19
N LEU A 21 2.54 -7.06 -13.58
CA LEU A 21 2.21 -6.69 -12.20
C LEU A 21 2.41 -7.90 -11.29
N LEU A 22 3.19 -7.69 -10.21
CA LEU A 22 3.53 -8.73 -9.25
C LEU A 22 3.10 -8.32 -7.85
N GLU A 23 2.43 -9.20 -7.13
CA GLU A 23 2.15 -9.01 -5.71
C GLU A 23 3.40 -9.37 -4.90
N ALA A 24 4.01 -8.36 -4.28
CA ALA A 24 5.22 -8.51 -3.48
C ALA A 24 4.94 -8.97 -2.05
N ASP A 25 3.76 -8.63 -1.54
CA ASP A 25 3.30 -9.04 -0.21
C ASP A 25 1.77 -8.94 -0.06
N GLY A 26 1.20 -9.78 0.80
CA GLY A 26 -0.25 -9.81 1.07
C GLY A 26 -0.62 -9.13 2.40
N ALA A 27 -1.80 -8.52 2.46
CA ALA A 27 -2.34 -7.86 3.65
C ALA A 27 -3.41 -8.68 4.41
N LYS A 28 -3.62 -9.95 4.06
CA LYS A 28 -4.64 -10.83 4.64
C LYS A 28 -6.04 -10.20 4.73
N ARG A 29 -6.44 -9.49 3.68
CA ARG A 29 -7.73 -8.75 3.56
C ARG A 29 -7.86 -7.53 4.49
N HIS A 30 -6.80 -7.11 5.19
CA HIS A 30 -6.82 -5.82 5.89
C HIS A 30 -6.61 -4.69 4.88
N PRO A 31 -7.26 -3.53 5.09
CA PRO A 31 -7.12 -2.39 4.19
C PRO A 31 -5.75 -1.71 4.26
N CYS A 32 -4.98 -1.93 5.33
CA CYS A 32 -3.59 -1.49 5.40
C CYS A 32 -2.70 -2.49 6.14
N LYS A 33 -1.40 -2.32 6.05
CA LYS A 33 -0.41 -3.18 6.71
C LYS A 33 0.90 -2.47 6.98
N ALA A 34 1.66 -2.98 7.95
CA ALA A 34 3.10 -2.78 8.04
C ALA A 34 3.84 -4.04 7.54
N PRO A 35 4.94 -3.92 6.77
CA PRO A 35 5.67 -5.09 6.27
C PRO A 35 6.41 -5.82 7.40
N ALA A 36 6.55 -7.13 7.27
CA ALA A 36 7.44 -7.91 8.15
C ALA A 36 8.92 -7.65 7.83
N ALA A 37 9.82 -8.20 8.66
CA ALA A 37 11.26 -8.07 8.43
C ALA A 37 11.71 -8.57 7.05
N HIS A 38 11.10 -9.65 6.56
CA HIS A 38 11.37 -10.27 5.27
C HIS A 38 10.50 -9.78 4.11
N GLU A 39 9.61 -8.82 4.33
CA GLU A 39 8.72 -8.21 3.33
C GLU A 39 9.10 -6.75 3.06
N PRO A 40 8.76 -6.21 1.88
CA PRO A 40 8.28 -6.93 0.71
C PRO A 40 9.40 -7.71 -0.01
N VAL A 41 9.03 -8.72 -0.82
CA VAL A 41 9.96 -9.42 -1.70
C VAL A 41 9.86 -8.77 -3.08
N LEU A 42 10.75 -7.81 -3.34
CA LEU A 42 10.81 -7.10 -4.62
C LEU A 42 11.80 -7.77 -5.56
N LEU A 43 11.41 -7.95 -6.81
CA LEU A 43 12.34 -8.43 -7.83
C LEU A 43 13.38 -7.37 -8.16
N ARG A 44 14.60 -7.81 -8.48
CA ARG A 44 15.69 -6.90 -8.89
C ARG A 44 15.35 -6.12 -10.17
N SER A 45 14.60 -6.74 -11.08
CA SER A 45 14.17 -6.17 -12.36
C SER A 45 12.93 -5.27 -12.26
N SER A 46 12.34 -5.09 -11.09
CA SER A 46 11.20 -4.19 -10.94
C SER A 46 11.62 -2.73 -11.11
N ASP A 47 10.94 -1.98 -11.97
CA ASP A 47 11.18 -0.56 -12.20
C ASP A 47 10.37 0.33 -11.26
N ILE A 48 9.18 -0.15 -10.89
CA ILE A 48 8.18 0.60 -10.14
C ILE A 48 7.69 -0.22 -8.96
N VAL A 49 7.51 0.43 -7.82
CA VAL A 49 6.86 -0.13 -6.63
C VAL A 49 5.60 0.68 -6.33
N LEU A 50 4.50 -0.03 -6.17
CA LEU A 50 3.21 0.53 -5.77
C LEU A 50 2.90 0.11 -4.35
N ALA A 51 2.74 1.07 -3.43
CA ALA A 51 2.23 0.81 -2.09
C ALA A 51 0.74 1.10 -2.05
N ALA A 52 -0.07 0.06 -1.81
CA ALA A 52 -1.52 0.16 -1.80
C ALA A 52 -2.11 0.17 -0.39
N ALA A 53 -3.12 1.01 -0.16
CA ALA A 53 -3.94 0.99 1.05
C ALA A 53 -5.40 1.30 0.74
N GLY A 54 -6.31 0.66 1.51
CA GLY A 54 -7.75 0.90 1.41
C GLY A 54 -8.20 2.04 2.31
N LEU A 55 -8.91 3.01 1.75
CA LEU A 55 -9.45 4.17 2.48
C LEU A 55 -10.52 3.79 3.51
N SER A 56 -11.06 2.57 3.44
CA SER A 56 -11.95 2.04 4.49
C SER A 56 -11.27 1.90 5.86
N ALA A 57 -9.94 2.01 5.93
CA ALA A 57 -9.17 2.02 7.16
C ALA A 57 -9.24 3.36 7.91
N VAL A 58 -9.40 4.47 7.18
CA VAL A 58 -9.36 5.82 7.79
C VAL A 58 -10.53 6.02 8.74
N GLY A 59 -10.26 6.56 9.91
CA GLY A 59 -11.21 6.80 10.98
C GLY A 59 -11.46 5.61 11.91
N LYS A 60 -10.90 4.44 11.63
CA LYS A 60 -11.05 3.23 12.46
C LYS A 60 -9.81 2.99 13.32
N PRO A 61 -9.94 2.32 14.48
CA PRO A 61 -8.81 1.92 15.29
C PRO A 61 -7.80 1.09 14.49
N LEU A 62 -6.51 1.35 14.70
CA LEU A 62 -5.43 0.69 13.97
C LEU A 62 -5.48 -0.84 14.11
N GLN A 63 -5.86 -1.32 15.30
CA GLN A 63 -6.02 -2.74 15.60
C GLN A 63 -7.07 -3.47 14.74
N ASP A 64 -8.08 -2.75 14.24
CA ASP A 64 -9.19 -3.34 13.48
C ASP A 64 -8.88 -3.39 11.97
N VAL A 65 -7.91 -2.58 11.51
CA VAL A 65 -7.70 -2.34 10.07
C VAL A 65 -6.29 -2.63 9.58
N CYS A 66 -5.33 -2.79 10.48
CA CYS A 66 -3.93 -2.93 10.08
C CYS A 66 -3.39 -4.34 10.31
N PHE A 67 -2.95 -4.99 9.24
CA PHE A 67 -2.22 -6.24 9.37
C PHE A 67 -0.81 -5.99 9.94
N ARG A 68 -0.35 -6.81 10.89
CA ARG A 68 0.90 -6.66 11.67
C ARG A 68 0.88 -5.41 12.57
N LEU A 69 -0.13 -5.39 13.43
CA LEU A 69 -0.41 -4.28 14.34
C LEU A 69 0.82 -3.79 15.13
N GLU A 70 1.58 -4.69 15.73
CA GLU A 70 2.75 -4.33 16.54
C GLU A 70 3.79 -3.53 15.74
N ALA A 71 4.07 -3.96 14.51
CA ALA A 71 4.98 -3.25 13.62
C ALA A 71 4.44 -1.87 13.22
N ALA A 72 3.13 -1.78 12.97
CA ALA A 72 2.48 -0.51 12.65
C ALA A 72 2.48 0.45 13.86
N CYS A 73 2.16 -0.02 15.05
CA CYS A 73 2.20 0.78 16.28
C CYS A 73 3.61 1.32 16.55
N THR A 74 4.63 0.48 16.38
CA THR A 74 6.03 0.88 16.53
C THR A 74 6.43 1.95 15.52
N LEU A 75 6.10 1.75 14.23
CA LEU A 75 6.41 2.68 13.14
C LEU A 75 5.73 4.04 13.34
N LEU A 76 4.45 4.01 13.70
CA LEU A 76 3.64 5.21 13.84
C LEU A 76 3.85 5.91 15.18
N ALA A 77 4.36 5.20 16.20
CA ALA A 77 4.50 5.60 17.60
C ALA A 77 3.13 5.94 18.24
N VAL A 78 2.15 5.06 18.01
CA VAL A 78 0.78 5.20 18.54
C VAL A 78 0.29 3.88 19.13
N PRO A 79 -0.65 3.91 20.11
CA PRO A 79 -1.27 2.71 20.65
C PRO A 79 -2.27 2.08 19.65
N PRO A 80 -2.63 0.79 19.84
CA PRO A 80 -3.48 0.01 18.93
C PRO A 80 -4.88 0.60 18.67
N GLU A 81 -5.45 1.23 19.68
CA GLU A 81 -6.79 1.84 19.64
C GLU A 81 -6.85 3.19 18.91
N THR A 82 -5.69 3.74 18.51
CA THR A 82 -5.64 5.02 17.81
C THR A 82 -6.36 4.95 16.48
N PRO A 83 -7.32 5.86 16.20
CA PRO A 83 -7.95 5.95 14.89
C PRO A 83 -6.91 6.29 13.80
N LEU A 84 -6.91 5.54 12.71
CA LEU A 84 -6.01 5.80 11.59
C LEU A 84 -6.45 7.08 10.87
N THR A 85 -5.64 8.13 11.00
CA THR A 85 -5.87 9.41 10.32
C THR A 85 -5.20 9.44 8.94
N PRO A 86 -5.57 10.36 8.03
CA PRO A 86 -4.85 10.57 6.77
C PRO A 86 -3.35 10.78 6.97
N ALA A 87 -2.94 11.49 8.01
CA ALA A 87 -1.52 11.73 8.33
C ALA A 87 -0.79 10.45 8.75
N LEU A 88 -1.43 9.61 9.58
CA LEU A 88 -0.86 8.32 9.98
C LEU A 88 -0.78 7.34 8.79
N LEU A 89 -1.79 7.35 7.91
CA LEU A 89 -1.78 6.52 6.70
C LEU A 89 -0.66 6.97 5.74
N ALA A 90 -0.51 8.28 5.53
CA ALA A 90 0.59 8.82 4.73
C ALA A 90 1.97 8.43 5.30
N LYS A 91 2.16 8.56 6.63
CA LYS A 91 3.38 8.14 7.31
C LYS A 91 3.64 6.64 7.15
N LEU A 92 2.61 5.79 7.29
CA LEU A 92 2.72 4.34 7.12
C LEU A 92 3.18 3.98 5.71
N LEU A 93 2.62 4.62 4.67
CA LEU A 93 2.97 4.37 3.27
C LEU A 93 4.34 4.92 2.90
N ALA A 94 4.69 6.12 3.35
CA ALA A 94 5.93 6.80 2.97
C ALA A 94 7.18 6.35 3.76
N SER A 95 7.01 5.65 4.89
CA SER A 95 8.12 5.22 5.75
C SER A 95 8.98 4.14 5.11
N GLU A 96 10.30 4.23 5.29
CA GLU A 96 11.28 3.19 4.93
C GLU A 96 11.11 1.89 5.76
N ALA A 97 10.39 1.93 6.87
CA ALA A 97 9.95 0.76 7.62
C ALA A 97 8.52 0.33 7.29
N GLY A 98 7.83 1.07 6.41
CA GLY A 98 6.47 0.86 5.95
C GLY A 98 6.39 0.54 4.46
N GLY A 99 5.49 1.23 3.75
CA GLY A 99 5.25 1.02 2.33
C GLY A 99 6.45 1.26 1.41
N ARG A 100 7.38 2.14 1.82
CA ARG A 100 8.60 2.44 1.06
C ARG A 100 9.78 1.50 1.33
N LYS A 101 9.56 0.48 2.13
CA LYS A 101 10.60 -0.47 2.49
C LYS A 101 11.17 -1.21 1.28
N CYS A 102 12.49 -1.30 1.20
CA CYS A 102 13.24 -1.97 0.13
C CYS A 102 13.05 -1.37 -1.29
N VAL A 103 12.45 -0.20 -1.42
CA VAL A 103 12.24 0.45 -2.73
C VAL A 103 13.56 0.78 -3.42
N GLY A 104 14.55 1.29 -2.67
CA GLY A 104 15.84 1.68 -3.22
C GLY A 104 15.70 2.80 -4.26
N THR A 105 16.30 2.61 -5.45
CA THR A 105 16.28 3.59 -6.54
C THR A 105 15.07 3.47 -7.48
N ARG A 106 14.14 2.56 -7.21
CA ARG A 106 12.94 2.35 -8.04
C ARG A 106 11.98 3.53 -7.92
N LYS A 107 11.17 3.74 -8.94
CA LYS A 107 10.05 4.67 -8.85
C LYS A 107 9.04 4.15 -7.82
N PHE A 108 8.53 5.04 -6.98
CA PHE A 108 7.60 4.70 -5.92
C PHE A 108 6.34 5.55 -6.00
N TYR A 109 5.18 4.89 -5.91
CA TYR A 109 3.88 5.55 -5.92
C TYR A 109 2.95 4.94 -4.88
N ALA A 110 2.05 5.77 -4.34
CA ALA A 110 0.98 5.33 -3.46
C ALA A 110 -0.32 5.14 -4.23
N VAL A 111 -1.05 4.05 -3.95
CA VAL A 111 -2.38 3.80 -4.49
C VAL A 111 -3.37 3.71 -3.33
N LEU A 112 -4.29 4.66 -3.25
CA LEU A 112 -5.34 4.69 -2.25
C LEU A 112 -6.63 4.19 -2.90
N ASN A 113 -7.02 2.97 -2.58
CA ASN A 113 -8.21 2.35 -3.15
C ASN A 113 -9.44 2.54 -2.25
N GLN A 114 -10.61 2.13 -2.75
CA GLN A 114 -11.90 2.24 -2.03
C GLN A 114 -12.34 3.70 -1.79
N ALA A 115 -12.04 4.61 -2.71
CA ALA A 115 -12.60 5.99 -2.71
C ALA A 115 -14.07 5.99 -3.18
N ASP A 116 -14.90 5.11 -2.59
CA ASP A 116 -16.23 4.74 -3.09
C ASP A 116 -17.32 5.72 -2.63
N ASP A 117 -17.03 6.55 -1.65
CA ASP A 117 -17.91 7.59 -1.11
C ASP A 117 -17.16 8.91 -0.90
N GLU A 118 -17.91 9.99 -0.68
CA GLU A 118 -17.36 11.35 -0.53
C GLU A 118 -16.40 11.46 0.67
N ALA A 119 -16.74 10.84 1.80
CA ALA A 119 -15.90 10.89 3.00
C ALA A 119 -14.55 10.22 2.79
N ARG A 120 -14.53 9.04 2.14
CA ARG A 120 -13.29 8.33 1.79
C ARG A 120 -12.50 9.07 0.73
N ARG A 121 -13.17 9.67 -0.26
CA ARG A 121 -12.52 10.51 -1.27
C ARG A 121 -11.81 11.68 -0.62
N ALA A 122 -12.50 12.44 0.24
CA ALA A 122 -11.90 13.56 0.96
C ALA A 122 -10.70 13.13 1.84
N ALA A 123 -10.82 12.00 2.56
CA ALA A 123 -9.73 11.45 3.34
C ALA A 123 -8.54 11.03 2.45
N GLY A 124 -8.82 10.48 1.29
CA GLY A 124 -7.81 10.10 0.29
C GLY A 124 -7.09 11.31 -0.29
N GLU A 125 -7.80 12.35 -0.68
CA GLU A 125 -7.23 13.60 -1.17
C GLU A 125 -6.33 14.26 -0.12
N GLN A 126 -6.77 14.27 1.14
CA GLN A 126 -5.96 14.76 2.25
C GLN A 126 -4.69 13.91 2.44
N THR A 127 -4.81 12.58 2.34
CA THR A 127 -3.65 11.67 2.43
C THR A 127 -2.66 11.93 1.29
N LEU A 128 -3.14 12.10 0.05
CA LEU A 128 -2.30 12.40 -1.12
C LEU A 128 -1.58 13.75 -0.99
N ALA A 129 -2.27 14.79 -0.48
CA ALA A 129 -1.66 16.08 -0.21
C ALA A 129 -0.50 15.95 0.78
N ILE A 130 -0.70 15.24 1.90
CA ILE A 130 0.36 15.00 2.90
C ILE A 130 1.51 14.17 2.30
N LEU A 131 1.20 13.11 1.53
CA LEU A 131 2.21 12.31 0.85
C LEU A 131 3.08 13.17 -0.06
N LYS A 132 2.46 14.07 -0.84
CA LYS A 132 3.19 14.95 -1.77
C LYS A 132 3.98 16.03 -1.04
N GLU A 133 3.38 16.73 -0.10
CA GLU A 133 3.98 17.90 0.55
C GLU A 133 5.05 17.52 1.58
N THR A 134 4.83 16.44 2.33
CA THR A 134 5.72 16.05 3.44
C THR A 134 6.78 15.03 3.02
N TYR A 135 6.43 14.11 2.10
CA TYR A 135 7.28 12.96 1.77
C TYR A 135 7.74 12.94 0.32
N ASP A 136 7.31 13.89 -0.51
CA ASP A 136 7.51 13.91 -1.97
C ASP A 136 7.12 12.60 -2.65
N VAL A 137 6.01 12.01 -2.20
CA VAL A 137 5.43 10.79 -2.77
C VAL A 137 4.22 11.15 -3.61
N THR A 138 4.23 10.74 -4.87
CA THR A 138 3.07 10.86 -5.77
C THR A 138 2.17 9.63 -5.61
N GLY A 139 0.87 9.84 -5.71
CA GLY A 139 -0.11 8.75 -5.63
C GLY A 139 -1.39 9.06 -6.40
N CYS A 140 -2.31 8.10 -6.37
CA CYS A 140 -3.64 8.24 -6.97
C CYS A 140 -4.73 7.62 -6.10
N LEU A 141 -5.97 8.06 -6.34
CA LEU A 141 -7.18 7.46 -5.80
C LEU A 141 -7.76 6.49 -6.82
N THR A 142 -8.27 5.37 -6.33
CA THR A 142 -9.06 4.44 -7.13
C THR A 142 -10.36 4.09 -6.41
N HIS A 143 -11.41 3.84 -7.19
CA HIS A 143 -12.71 3.42 -6.70
C HIS A 143 -13.26 2.31 -7.58
N PHE A 144 -14.24 1.59 -7.07
CA PHE A 144 -14.96 0.58 -7.81
C PHE A 144 -16.27 1.19 -8.31
N GLU A 145 -16.40 1.36 -9.62
CA GLU A 145 -17.73 1.56 -10.21
C GLU A 145 -18.46 0.22 -10.16
N LYS A 146 -19.60 0.18 -9.47
CA LYS A 146 -20.52 -0.93 -9.63
C LYS A 146 -21.01 -0.88 -11.07
N GLY A 147 -20.40 -1.66 -11.94
CA GLY A 147 -20.91 -1.84 -13.29
C GLY A 147 -22.37 -2.25 -13.20
N GLU A 148 -23.24 -1.56 -13.91
CA GLU A 148 -24.60 -2.04 -14.17
C GLU A 148 -24.43 -3.45 -14.74
N ARG A 149 -24.97 -4.43 -14.03
CA ARG A 149 -25.06 -5.79 -14.59
C ARG A 149 -26.05 -5.69 -15.75
N ALA A 150 -25.52 -5.71 -16.96
CA ALA A 150 -26.33 -5.92 -18.17
C ALA A 150 -27.00 -7.31 -18.10
#